data_5bcffbd8c0d5f80a9342f007bba52b36
#
_entry.id   5bcffbd8c0d5f80a9342f007bba52b36
#
_cell.length_a   1.000
_cell.length_b   1.000
_cell.length_c   1.000
_cell.angle_alpha   90.00
_cell.angle_beta   90.00
_cell.angle_gamma   90.00
#
_symmetry.space_group_name_H-M   'P 1'
#
loop_
_entity.id
_entity.type
_entity.pdbx_description
1 polymer ?
#
loop_
_entity_poly.entity_id
_entity_poly.type
_entity_poly.pdbx_seq_one_letter_code
_entity_poly.pdbx_strand_id
1 'polypeptide(L)'
;MAALVVGNPTMPQLTKLGGKPEKLTQLPHAEREVNRVSNLLKTRAWTGTQATKAAIVPKLSQARIIHLATHGFLDDLKGLGTPGAIALAPDGTSEPNDGLLTANEILDLKLNAELVVLSACDTGRGKITSDSVIGLSRSLMRAGVPSIVVSLWSVPDTPTAELMVEFYRNWQQRKMDKAQALRQAMMMTMKIHENPRAWAAFTLIGVAK
;
A
#
# COMPACT_ATOMS: atom_id res chain seq x y z
N MET A 1 11.72 14.60 2.52
CA MET A 1 10.60 14.24 3.42
C MET A 1 10.90 12.89 4.06
N ALA A 2 10.74 12.75 5.38
CA ALA A 2 11.10 11.49 6.04
C ALA A 2 10.12 10.36 5.69
N ALA A 3 8.81 10.59 5.81
CA ALA A 3 7.81 9.59 5.50
C ALA A 3 6.58 10.21 4.81
N LEU A 4 5.99 9.47 3.86
CA LEU A 4 4.71 9.71 3.24
C LEU A 4 3.76 8.59 3.66
N VAL A 5 2.66 8.95 4.34
CA VAL A 5 1.68 8.01 4.86
C VAL A 5 0.32 8.36 4.27
N VAL A 6 -0.25 7.45 3.49
CA VAL A 6 -1.51 7.63 2.76
C VAL A 6 -2.45 6.49 3.11
N GLY A 7 -3.71 6.79 3.43
CA GLY A 7 -4.72 5.76 3.68
C GLY A 7 -6.13 6.24 3.52
N ASN A 8 -7.02 5.31 3.19
CA ASN A 8 -8.44 5.58 2.97
C ASN A 8 -8.69 6.87 2.14
N PRO A 9 -8.10 7.01 0.93
CA PRO A 9 -8.44 8.14 0.07
C PRO A 9 -9.94 8.13 -0.27
N THR A 10 -10.48 9.23 -0.73
CA THR A 10 -11.78 9.20 -1.40
C THR A 10 -11.67 8.24 -2.57
N MET A 11 -12.44 7.15 -2.54
CA MET A 11 -12.23 6.06 -3.48
C MET A 11 -12.67 6.44 -4.90
N PRO A 12 -11.80 6.19 -5.90
CA PRO A 12 -12.12 6.40 -7.30
C PRO A 12 -13.16 5.40 -7.81
N GLN A 13 -13.65 5.65 -9.02
CA GLN A 13 -14.43 4.69 -9.78
C GLN A 13 -13.49 3.86 -10.66
N LEU A 14 -13.70 2.56 -10.69
CA LEU A 14 -12.99 1.64 -11.57
C LEU A 14 -13.89 1.32 -12.77
N THR A 15 -13.44 1.66 -13.96
CA THR A 15 -14.12 1.29 -15.22
C THR A 15 -13.29 0.22 -15.92
N LYS A 16 -13.83 -1.00 -15.98
CA LYS A 16 -13.25 -2.09 -16.78
C LYS A 16 -13.62 -1.94 -18.24
N LEU A 17 -12.81 -2.48 -19.14
CA LEU A 17 -13.09 -2.45 -20.59
C LEU A 17 -14.49 -3.03 -20.88
N GLY A 18 -15.36 -2.21 -21.50
CA GLY A 18 -16.74 -2.60 -21.79
C GLY A 18 -17.69 -2.71 -20.59
N GLY A 19 -17.21 -2.37 -19.39
CA GLY A 19 -17.99 -2.42 -18.14
C GLY A 19 -18.56 -1.05 -17.73
N LYS A 20 -19.50 -1.08 -16.78
CA LYS A 20 -19.97 0.14 -16.11
C LYS A 20 -18.96 0.57 -15.02
N PRO A 21 -18.84 1.89 -14.76
CA PRO A 21 -18.05 2.38 -13.64
C PRO A 21 -18.53 1.79 -12.31
N GLU A 22 -17.62 1.27 -11.52
CA GLU A 22 -17.89 0.71 -10.21
C GLU A 22 -17.10 1.47 -9.16
N LYS A 23 -17.78 2.02 -8.15
CA LYS A 23 -17.12 2.72 -7.05
C LYS A 23 -16.45 1.73 -6.11
N LEU A 24 -15.21 1.96 -5.76
CA LEU A 24 -14.50 1.18 -4.76
C LEU A 24 -15.04 1.50 -3.35
N THR A 25 -15.03 0.50 -2.48
CA THR A 25 -15.47 0.65 -1.08
C THR A 25 -14.47 1.47 -0.27
N GLN A 26 -14.96 2.29 0.65
CA GLN A 26 -14.10 3.01 1.60
C GLN A 26 -13.46 2.02 2.59
N LEU A 27 -12.28 2.40 3.10
CA LEU A 27 -11.47 1.60 4.02
C LEU A 27 -11.28 2.33 5.37
N PRO A 28 -12.32 2.48 6.20
CA PRO A 28 -12.26 3.31 7.41
C PRO A 28 -11.21 2.83 8.43
N HIS A 29 -10.85 1.56 8.39
CA HIS A 29 -9.82 1.01 9.27
C HIS A 29 -8.41 1.34 8.76
N ALA A 30 -8.20 1.45 7.45
CA ALA A 30 -6.96 1.94 6.87
C ALA A 30 -6.68 3.38 7.32
N GLU A 31 -7.71 4.19 7.52
CA GLU A 31 -7.55 5.53 8.10
C GLU A 31 -7.02 5.49 9.55
N ARG A 32 -7.54 4.57 10.37
CA ARG A 32 -7.03 4.36 11.74
C ARG A 32 -5.58 3.88 11.73
N GLU A 33 -5.23 2.98 10.82
CA GLU A 33 -3.87 2.50 10.64
C GLU A 33 -2.91 3.65 10.33
N VAL A 34 -3.21 4.45 9.29
CA VAL A 34 -2.30 5.52 8.87
C VAL A 34 -2.20 6.64 9.89
N ASN A 35 -3.25 6.92 10.66
CA ASN A 35 -3.18 7.86 11.76
C ASN A 35 -2.22 7.38 12.88
N ARG A 36 -2.22 6.08 13.21
CA ARG A 36 -1.28 5.50 14.19
C ARG A 36 0.15 5.45 13.66
N VAL A 37 0.33 5.05 12.40
CA VAL A 37 1.63 4.99 11.74
C VAL A 37 2.23 6.39 11.56
N SER A 38 1.44 7.37 11.12
CA SER A 38 1.90 8.75 10.93
C SER A 38 2.36 9.39 12.24
N ASN A 39 1.64 9.16 13.35
CA ASN A 39 2.04 9.62 14.68
C ASN A 39 3.40 9.02 15.09
N LEU A 40 3.60 7.72 14.86
CA LEU A 40 4.86 7.04 15.17
C LEU A 40 6.01 7.56 14.32
N LEU A 41 5.78 7.80 13.03
CA LEU A 41 6.77 8.32 12.09
C LEU A 41 6.92 9.86 12.15
N LYS A 42 6.18 10.53 13.02
CA LYS A 42 6.17 12.00 13.21
C LYS A 42 5.93 12.74 11.89
N THR A 43 4.94 12.28 11.14
CA THR A 43 4.52 12.87 9.87
C THR A 43 3.00 13.05 9.84
N ARG A 44 2.51 13.66 8.79
CA ARG A 44 1.06 13.81 8.57
C ARG A 44 0.53 12.59 7.81
N ALA A 45 -0.69 12.14 8.15
CA ALA A 45 -1.46 11.23 7.32
C ALA A 45 -2.18 12.00 6.20
N TRP A 46 -2.21 11.42 5.00
CA TRP A 46 -2.98 11.89 3.86
C TRP A 46 -4.18 10.96 3.68
N THR A 47 -5.40 11.49 3.87
CA THR A 47 -6.64 10.71 3.83
C THR A 47 -7.73 11.44 3.05
N GLY A 48 -8.80 10.74 2.72
CA GLY A 48 -9.98 11.31 2.07
C GLY A 48 -9.65 12.06 0.78
N THR A 49 -10.26 13.23 0.60
CA THR A 49 -10.08 14.10 -0.57
C THR A 49 -8.71 14.74 -0.69
N GLN A 50 -7.89 14.70 0.36
CA GLN A 50 -6.54 15.27 0.33
C GLN A 50 -5.52 14.33 -0.31
N ALA A 51 -5.83 13.04 -0.42
CA ALA A 51 -4.96 12.01 -0.97
C ALA A 51 -5.14 11.83 -2.48
N THR A 52 -5.23 12.94 -3.23
CA THR A 52 -5.39 12.89 -4.69
C THR A 52 -4.09 12.47 -5.38
N LYS A 53 -4.20 11.96 -6.60
CA LYS A 53 -3.05 11.56 -7.40
C LYS A 53 -2.10 12.74 -7.63
N ALA A 54 -2.61 13.92 -7.99
CA ALA A 54 -1.81 15.13 -8.17
C ALA A 54 -1.10 15.58 -6.88
N ALA A 55 -1.73 15.38 -5.71
CA ALA A 55 -1.11 15.76 -4.43
C ALA A 55 -0.05 14.75 -3.96
N ILE A 56 -0.21 13.46 -4.25
CA ILE A 56 0.61 12.37 -3.70
C ILE A 56 1.82 12.05 -4.59
N VAL A 57 1.64 11.96 -5.92
CA VAL A 57 2.71 11.54 -6.84
C VAL A 57 3.99 12.38 -6.72
N PRO A 58 3.96 13.72 -6.65
CA PRO A 58 5.18 14.52 -6.46
C PRO A 58 5.91 14.27 -5.14
N LYS A 59 5.22 13.71 -4.14
CA LYS A 59 5.80 13.42 -2.81
C LYS A 59 6.44 12.04 -2.73
N LEU A 60 6.06 11.12 -3.62
CA LEU A 60 6.65 9.78 -3.67
C LEU A 60 8.16 9.83 -3.86
N SER A 61 8.67 10.66 -4.77
CA SER A 61 10.11 10.81 -5.03
C SER A 61 10.90 11.46 -3.88
N GLN A 62 10.21 12.17 -2.98
CA GLN A 62 10.82 12.90 -1.87
C GLN A 62 10.81 12.12 -0.55
N ALA A 63 10.04 11.04 -0.48
CA ALA A 63 9.85 10.26 0.74
C ALA A 63 10.91 9.17 0.88
N ARG A 64 11.43 8.99 2.08
CA ARG A 64 12.32 7.89 2.45
C ARG A 64 11.53 6.63 2.82
N ILE A 65 10.36 6.81 3.40
CA ILE A 65 9.42 5.76 3.73
C ILE A 65 8.09 6.10 3.06
N ILE A 66 7.49 5.15 2.36
CA ILE A 66 6.16 5.28 1.76
C ILE A 66 5.27 4.19 2.36
N HIS A 67 4.15 4.59 2.96
CA HIS A 67 3.15 3.68 3.51
C HIS A 67 1.79 3.97 2.88
N LEU A 68 1.25 2.99 2.16
CA LEU A 68 0.00 3.10 1.42
C LEU A 68 -1.00 2.07 1.94
N ALA A 69 -1.99 2.52 2.70
CA ALA A 69 -3.10 1.74 3.21
C ALA A 69 -4.37 2.05 2.39
N THR A 70 -4.41 1.51 1.17
CA THR A 70 -5.49 1.73 0.20
C THR A 70 -5.64 0.54 -0.73
N HIS A 71 -6.71 0.49 -1.54
CA HIS A 71 -6.84 -0.57 -2.53
C HIS A 71 -5.63 -0.62 -3.46
N GLY A 72 -4.99 -1.79 -3.51
CA GLY A 72 -3.94 -2.12 -4.46
C GLY A 72 -4.43 -3.24 -5.37
N PHE A 73 -4.48 -2.97 -6.65
CA PHE A 73 -4.78 -3.96 -7.67
C PHE A 73 -3.47 -4.59 -8.10
N LEU A 74 -3.29 -5.85 -7.77
CA LEU A 74 -2.05 -6.57 -8.05
C LEU A 74 -2.11 -7.32 -9.38
N ASP A 75 -3.30 -7.61 -9.89
CA ASP A 75 -3.52 -8.26 -11.18
C ASP A 75 -3.61 -7.25 -12.33
N ASP A 76 -3.34 -7.78 -13.54
CA ASP A 76 -3.73 -7.09 -14.77
C ASP A 76 -5.21 -6.71 -14.65
N LEU A 77 -5.46 -5.43 -14.48
CA LEU A 77 -6.80 -4.87 -14.61
C LEU A 77 -7.20 -5.09 -16.07
N LYS A 78 -7.78 -6.28 -16.34
CA LYS A 78 -8.15 -6.73 -17.68
C LYS A 78 -8.82 -5.59 -18.44
N GLY A 79 -8.12 -5.10 -19.43
CA GLY A 79 -8.55 -3.97 -20.26
C GLY A 79 -7.88 -2.62 -19.96
N LEU A 80 -7.04 -2.47 -18.91
CA LEU A 80 -6.26 -1.25 -18.70
C LEU A 80 -4.81 -1.39 -19.18
N GLY A 81 -4.37 -2.61 -19.58
CA GLY A 81 -3.01 -2.85 -20.09
C GLY A 81 -1.90 -2.54 -19.07
N THR A 82 -2.21 -2.61 -17.77
CA THR A 82 -1.26 -2.35 -16.70
C THR A 82 -1.24 -3.52 -15.71
N PRO A 83 -0.05 -3.97 -15.28
CA PRO A 83 0.10 -5.08 -14.34
C PRO A 83 -0.24 -4.73 -12.88
N GLY A 84 -1.05 -3.72 -12.67
CA GLY A 84 -1.54 -3.31 -11.36
C GLY A 84 -1.73 -1.80 -11.22
N ALA A 85 -2.35 -1.39 -10.13
CA ALA A 85 -2.55 0.02 -9.78
C ALA A 85 -2.77 0.20 -8.28
N ILE A 86 -2.61 1.43 -7.81
CA ILE A 86 -2.89 1.88 -6.44
C ILE A 86 -4.00 2.91 -6.51
N ALA A 87 -5.05 2.75 -5.69
CA ALA A 87 -6.14 3.71 -5.62
C ALA A 87 -5.75 4.92 -4.78
N LEU A 88 -5.89 6.10 -5.36
CA LEU A 88 -5.79 7.41 -4.72
C LEU A 88 -7.11 8.15 -4.91
N ALA A 89 -7.28 9.31 -4.30
CA ALA A 89 -8.45 10.12 -4.56
C ALA A 89 -8.41 10.69 -5.99
N PRO A 90 -9.57 10.78 -6.68
CA PRO A 90 -9.66 11.44 -7.98
C PRO A 90 -9.22 12.90 -7.90
N ASP A 91 -8.59 13.38 -8.95
CA ASP A 91 -8.25 14.80 -9.12
C ASP A 91 -9.44 15.63 -9.65
N GLY A 92 -10.56 14.98 -9.97
CA GLY A 92 -11.76 15.61 -10.51
C GLY A 92 -11.69 15.82 -12.02
N THR A 93 -10.83 15.08 -12.71
CA THR A 93 -10.77 15.06 -14.17
C THR A 93 -11.90 14.19 -14.73
N SER A 94 -12.24 14.37 -16.01
CA SER A 94 -13.20 13.52 -16.71
C SER A 94 -12.56 12.25 -17.28
N GLU A 95 -11.29 12.00 -16.96
CA GLU A 95 -10.55 10.85 -17.48
C GLU A 95 -11.04 9.53 -16.83
N PRO A 96 -11.15 8.45 -17.62
CA PRO A 96 -11.46 7.14 -17.07
C PRO A 96 -10.42 6.72 -16.02
N ASN A 97 -10.89 6.16 -14.88
CA ASN A 97 -10.03 5.71 -13.80
C ASN A 97 -9.18 6.81 -13.16
N ASP A 98 -9.68 8.06 -13.17
CA ASP A 98 -9.09 9.16 -12.41
C ASP A 98 -8.88 8.73 -10.93
N GLY A 99 -7.69 9.00 -10.41
CA GLY A 99 -7.27 8.56 -9.07
C GLY A 99 -6.54 7.21 -9.05
N LEU A 100 -6.44 6.46 -10.16
CA LEU A 100 -5.59 5.27 -10.19
C LEU A 100 -4.15 5.63 -10.56
N LEU A 101 -3.21 5.28 -9.69
CA LEU A 101 -1.77 5.30 -9.98
C LEU A 101 -1.37 3.93 -10.49
N THR A 102 -1.15 3.82 -11.80
CA THR A 102 -0.85 2.55 -12.48
C THR A 102 0.59 2.11 -12.28
N ALA A 103 0.83 0.80 -12.41
CA ALA A 103 2.17 0.23 -12.38
C ALA A 103 3.08 0.80 -13.49
N ASN A 104 2.51 1.14 -14.66
CA ASN A 104 3.25 1.79 -15.74
C ASN A 104 3.70 3.20 -15.35
N GLU A 105 2.83 4.00 -14.75
CA GLU A 105 3.21 5.32 -14.25
C GLU A 105 4.27 5.24 -13.15
N ILE A 106 4.18 4.22 -12.26
CA ILE A 106 5.19 3.99 -11.23
C ILE A 106 6.57 3.69 -11.85
N LEU A 107 6.64 2.97 -12.96
CA LEU A 107 7.90 2.69 -13.68
C LEU A 107 8.63 3.95 -14.12
N ASP A 108 7.90 5.02 -14.43
CA ASP A 108 8.47 6.30 -14.88
C ASP A 108 8.92 7.20 -13.70
N LEU A 109 8.61 6.80 -12.46
CA LEU A 109 9.03 7.53 -11.27
C LEU A 109 10.49 7.20 -10.91
N LYS A 110 11.15 8.17 -10.28
CA LYS A 110 12.43 7.98 -9.59
C LYS A 110 12.18 8.09 -8.09
N LEU A 111 12.13 6.96 -7.43
CA LEU A 111 11.84 6.88 -6.00
C LEU A 111 13.13 6.76 -5.19
N ASN A 112 13.24 7.57 -4.13
CA ASN A 112 14.36 7.54 -3.19
C ASN A 112 13.98 6.82 -1.87
N ALA A 113 12.87 6.08 -1.89
CA ALA A 113 12.35 5.40 -0.72
C ALA A 113 13.19 4.15 -0.40
N GLU A 114 13.60 4.03 0.86
CA GLU A 114 14.25 2.82 1.39
C GLU A 114 13.24 1.69 1.68
N LEU A 115 11.96 2.05 1.81
CA LEU A 115 10.86 1.13 2.07
C LEU A 115 9.55 1.65 1.51
N VAL A 116 8.84 0.79 0.80
CA VAL A 116 7.41 0.95 0.47
C VAL A 116 6.61 -0.13 1.20
N VAL A 117 5.55 0.26 1.89
CA VAL A 117 4.58 -0.65 2.51
C VAL A 117 3.25 -0.50 1.80
N LEU A 118 2.72 -1.61 1.28
CA LEU A 118 1.39 -1.74 0.70
C LEU A 118 0.55 -2.57 1.68
N SER A 119 -0.14 -1.92 2.61
CA SER A 119 -0.79 -2.61 3.72
C SER A 119 -2.25 -3.00 3.48
N ALA A 120 -2.87 -2.52 2.43
CA ALA A 120 -4.22 -2.90 2.05
C ALA A 120 -4.25 -3.36 0.60
N CYS A 121 -4.13 -4.65 0.39
CA CYS A 121 -4.43 -5.28 -0.88
C CYS A 121 -5.85 -5.80 -0.81
N ASP A 122 -6.83 -5.04 -1.26
CA ASP A 122 -8.16 -5.57 -1.52
C ASP A 122 -8.13 -6.35 -2.84
N THR A 123 -7.82 -7.62 -2.70
CA THR A 123 -7.88 -8.59 -3.78
C THR A 123 -9.26 -9.23 -3.87
N GLY A 124 -10.27 -8.66 -3.21
CA GLY A 124 -11.63 -9.20 -3.11
C GLY A 124 -12.34 -9.45 -4.43
N ARG A 125 -11.70 -9.20 -5.57
CA ARG A 125 -12.28 -9.36 -6.92
C ARG A 125 -11.41 -10.13 -7.92
N GLY A 126 -10.29 -10.69 -7.51
CA GLY A 126 -9.43 -11.52 -8.34
C GLY A 126 -8.75 -12.62 -7.53
N LYS A 127 -8.39 -13.72 -8.18
CA LYS A 127 -7.44 -14.68 -7.59
C LYS A 127 -6.08 -13.98 -7.54
N ILE A 128 -5.53 -13.79 -6.33
CA ILE A 128 -4.12 -13.40 -6.24
C ILE A 128 -3.32 -14.52 -6.87
N THR A 129 -2.65 -14.20 -7.95
CA THR A 129 -1.63 -15.07 -8.51
C THR A 129 -0.27 -14.58 -8.02
N SER A 130 0.72 -15.47 -7.97
CA SER A 130 2.11 -15.07 -7.70
C SER A 130 2.57 -13.94 -8.63
N ASP A 131 2.08 -13.92 -9.86
CA ASP A 131 2.42 -12.93 -10.88
C ASP A 131 1.90 -11.53 -10.56
N SER A 132 0.78 -11.43 -9.82
CA SER A 132 0.11 -10.18 -9.47
C SER A 132 0.91 -9.35 -8.46
N VAL A 133 1.35 -9.99 -7.38
CA VAL A 133 2.21 -9.35 -6.37
C VAL A 133 3.53 -8.92 -7.01
N ILE A 134 4.02 -9.72 -7.95
CA ILE A 134 5.26 -9.48 -8.69
C ILE A 134 5.13 -8.23 -9.58
N GLY A 135 3.99 -8.00 -10.24
CA GLY A 135 3.82 -6.89 -11.19
C GLY A 135 4.06 -5.51 -10.57
N LEU A 136 3.26 -5.15 -9.55
CA LEU A 136 3.38 -3.86 -8.87
C LEU A 136 4.70 -3.72 -8.09
N SER A 137 5.13 -4.81 -7.41
CA SER A 137 6.41 -4.81 -6.69
C SER A 137 7.59 -4.62 -7.65
N ARG A 138 7.54 -5.24 -8.84
CA ARG A 138 8.58 -5.07 -9.87
C ARG A 138 8.65 -3.62 -10.36
N SER A 139 7.50 -2.97 -10.56
CA SER A 139 7.45 -1.55 -10.96
C SER A 139 8.08 -0.66 -9.90
N LEU A 140 7.77 -0.87 -8.62
CA LEU A 140 8.37 -0.13 -7.50
C LEU A 140 9.88 -0.36 -7.39
N MET A 141 10.35 -1.61 -7.54
CA MET A 141 11.79 -1.92 -7.53
C MET A 141 12.52 -1.25 -8.69
N ARG A 142 11.94 -1.26 -9.88
CA ARG A 142 12.52 -0.56 -11.05
C ARG A 142 12.53 0.96 -10.87
N ALA A 143 11.54 1.51 -10.17
CA ALA A 143 11.51 2.91 -9.80
C ALA A 143 12.57 3.29 -8.75
N GLY A 144 13.31 2.32 -8.16
CA GLY A 144 14.42 2.57 -7.24
C GLY A 144 14.20 2.11 -5.80
N VAL A 145 13.09 1.44 -5.48
CA VAL A 145 12.77 0.99 -4.11
C VAL A 145 13.46 -0.34 -3.79
N PRO A 146 14.39 -0.40 -2.82
CA PRO A 146 15.11 -1.62 -2.49
C PRO A 146 14.31 -2.60 -1.63
N SER A 147 13.27 -2.14 -0.91
CA SER A 147 12.50 -2.97 0.02
C SER A 147 11.02 -2.65 -0.06
N ILE A 148 10.20 -3.70 -0.15
CA ILE A 148 8.74 -3.59 -0.23
C ILE A 148 8.14 -4.57 0.78
N VAL A 149 7.23 -4.08 1.63
CA VAL A 149 6.35 -4.93 2.44
C VAL A 149 4.97 -4.91 1.79
N VAL A 150 4.44 -6.09 1.48
CA VAL A 150 3.16 -6.25 0.80
C VAL A 150 2.36 -7.37 1.42
N SER A 151 1.03 -7.25 1.44
CA SER A 151 0.14 -8.35 1.82
C SER A 151 -0.13 -9.29 0.64
N LEU A 152 -0.15 -10.58 0.91
CA LEU A 152 -0.39 -11.64 -0.07
C LEU A 152 -1.88 -11.97 -0.23
N TRP A 153 -2.72 -11.49 0.66
CA TRP A 153 -4.18 -11.62 0.61
C TRP A 153 -4.85 -10.50 1.39
N SER A 154 -6.16 -10.38 1.23
CA SER A 154 -6.97 -9.43 2.01
C SER A 154 -6.92 -9.76 3.49
N VAL A 155 -6.49 -8.80 4.29
CA VAL A 155 -6.29 -8.94 5.75
C VAL A 155 -7.39 -8.22 6.51
N PRO A 156 -7.78 -8.73 7.69
CA PRO A 156 -8.67 -7.99 8.58
C PRO A 156 -8.01 -6.71 9.07
N ASP A 157 -8.78 -5.65 9.13
CA ASP A 157 -8.29 -4.29 9.34
C ASP A 157 -7.63 -4.05 10.71
N THR A 158 -8.25 -4.54 11.81
CA THR A 158 -7.73 -4.30 13.16
C THR A 158 -6.37 -4.95 13.39
N PRO A 159 -6.17 -6.26 13.10
CA PRO A 159 -4.86 -6.89 13.19
C PRO A 159 -3.80 -6.23 12.33
N THR A 160 -4.18 -5.76 11.12
CA THR A 160 -3.27 -5.08 10.20
C THR A 160 -2.70 -3.81 10.81
N ALA A 161 -3.56 -2.96 11.37
CA ALA A 161 -3.13 -1.72 12.03
C ALA A 161 -2.18 -2.00 13.22
N GLU A 162 -2.45 -3.05 13.99
CA GLU A 162 -1.59 -3.45 15.11
C GLU A 162 -0.24 -3.97 14.62
N LEU A 163 -0.24 -4.83 13.60
CA LEU A 163 0.96 -5.39 13.00
C LEU A 163 1.85 -4.29 12.41
N MET A 164 1.29 -3.35 11.66
CA MET A 164 2.05 -2.27 11.04
C MET A 164 2.65 -1.31 12.07
N VAL A 165 1.91 -0.96 13.12
CA VAL A 165 2.44 -0.15 14.22
C VAL A 165 3.61 -0.85 14.90
N GLU A 166 3.48 -2.17 15.18
CA GLU A 166 4.56 -2.94 15.82
C GLU A 166 5.76 -3.13 14.87
N PHE A 167 5.53 -3.34 13.58
CA PHE A 167 6.59 -3.37 12.57
C PHE A 167 7.44 -2.09 12.60
N TYR A 168 6.80 -0.92 12.54
CA TYR A 168 7.53 0.35 12.59
C TYR A 168 8.22 0.61 13.93
N ARG A 169 7.63 0.18 15.06
CA ARG A 169 8.30 0.24 16.37
C ARG A 169 9.58 -0.60 16.39
N ASN A 170 9.49 -1.83 15.90
CA ASN A 170 10.63 -2.75 15.86
C ASN A 170 11.74 -2.18 14.97
N TRP A 171 11.38 -1.70 13.78
CA TRP A 171 12.34 -1.18 12.82
C TRP A 171 12.93 0.17 13.27
N GLN A 172 12.09 1.17 13.56
CA GLN A 172 12.54 2.55 13.78
C GLN A 172 13.04 2.80 15.21
N GLN A 173 12.39 2.21 16.21
CA GLN A 173 12.74 2.46 17.63
C GLN A 173 13.67 1.41 18.19
N ARG A 174 13.43 0.10 17.92
CA ARG A 174 14.27 -1.00 18.42
C ARG A 174 15.44 -1.33 17.49
N LYS A 175 15.55 -0.63 16.34
CA LYS A 175 16.66 -0.74 15.39
C LYS A 175 16.87 -2.16 14.81
N MET A 176 15.82 -2.95 14.75
CA MET A 176 15.83 -4.23 14.05
C MET A 176 15.94 -4.01 12.55
N ASP A 177 16.52 -4.96 11.80
CA ASP A 177 16.36 -4.93 10.36
C ASP A 177 14.89 -5.15 9.95
N LYS A 178 14.53 -4.84 8.70
CA LYS A 178 13.13 -4.87 8.24
C LYS A 178 12.53 -6.27 8.31
N ALA A 179 13.32 -7.33 8.04
CA ALA A 179 12.83 -8.71 8.08
C ALA A 179 12.57 -9.17 9.52
N GLN A 180 13.50 -8.88 10.43
CA GLN A 180 13.32 -9.17 11.86
C GLN A 180 12.16 -8.38 12.45
N ALA A 181 12.03 -7.10 12.08
CA ALA A 181 10.95 -6.22 12.53
C ALA A 181 9.58 -6.74 12.09
N LEU A 182 9.46 -7.16 10.83
CA LEU A 182 8.22 -7.73 10.29
C LEU A 182 7.90 -9.07 10.96
N ARG A 183 8.86 -9.97 11.05
CA ARG A 183 8.68 -11.26 11.72
C ARG A 183 8.22 -11.08 13.17
N GLN A 184 8.84 -10.17 13.91
CA GLN A 184 8.48 -9.93 15.31
C GLN A 184 7.06 -9.34 15.43
N ALA A 185 6.68 -8.44 14.53
CA ALA A 185 5.32 -7.89 14.47
C ALA A 185 4.29 -8.99 14.18
N MET A 186 4.55 -9.87 13.22
CA MET A 186 3.69 -11.03 12.91
C MET A 186 3.55 -11.95 14.13
N MET A 187 4.63 -12.27 14.82
CA MET A 187 4.61 -13.12 16.02
C MET A 187 3.83 -12.49 17.18
N MET A 188 3.90 -11.17 17.34
CA MET A 188 3.11 -10.46 18.36
C MET A 188 1.63 -10.48 18.00
N THR A 189 1.28 -10.23 16.73
CA THR A 189 -0.10 -10.29 16.26
C THR A 189 -0.68 -11.70 16.37
N MET A 190 0.11 -12.74 16.08
CA MET A 190 -0.27 -14.14 16.22
C MET A 190 -0.70 -14.51 17.67
N LYS A 191 -0.09 -13.90 18.68
CA LYS A 191 -0.46 -14.14 20.09
C LYS A 191 -1.83 -13.60 20.47
N ILE A 192 -2.34 -12.61 19.71
CA ILE A 192 -3.61 -11.93 19.97
C ILE A 192 -4.70 -12.49 19.06
N HIS A 193 -4.32 -12.83 17.83
CA HIS A 193 -5.23 -13.28 16.78
C HIS A 193 -4.81 -14.68 16.31
N GLU A 194 -5.57 -15.69 16.69
CA GLU A 194 -5.25 -17.11 16.38
C GLU A 194 -5.29 -17.42 14.87
N ASN A 195 -6.17 -16.73 14.13
CA ASN A 195 -6.36 -16.99 12.70
C ASN A 195 -5.14 -16.49 11.88
N PRO A 196 -4.42 -17.35 11.16
CA PRO A 196 -3.27 -16.97 10.34
C PRO A 196 -3.57 -15.89 9.28
N ARG A 197 -4.82 -15.77 8.84
CA ARG A 197 -5.23 -14.71 7.92
C ARG A 197 -4.97 -13.30 8.47
N ALA A 198 -4.91 -13.16 9.79
CA ALA A 198 -4.73 -11.88 10.46
C ALA A 198 -3.26 -11.43 10.54
N TRP A 199 -2.29 -12.35 10.50
CA TRP A 199 -0.89 -12.04 10.76
C TRP A 199 0.10 -12.61 9.74
N ALA A 200 -0.24 -13.66 8.99
CA ALA A 200 0.70 -14.33 8.09
C ALA A 200 0.67 -13.75 6.65
N ALA A 201 -0.12 -12.71 6.41
CA ALA A 201 -0.32 -12.17 5.07
C ALA A 201 0.86 -11.38 4.52
N PHE A 202 1.71 -10.83 5.38
CA PHE A 202 2.72 -9.89 4.95
C PHE A 202 4.04 -10.56 4.61
N THR A 203 4.66 -10.09 3.53
CA THR A 203 6.00 -10.50 3.12
C THR A 203 6.86 -9.29 2.81
N LEU A 204 8.18 -9.45 3.05
CA LEU A 204 9.20 -8.50 2.64
C LEU A 204 9.83 -8.99 1.33
N ILE A 205 9.86 -8.13 0.34
CA ILE A 205 10.53 -8.34 -0.94
C ILE A 205 11.73 -7.39 -1.00
N GLY A 206 12.91 -7.89 -1.34
CA GLY A 206 14.13 -7.09 -1.50
C GLY A 206 15.04 -7.12 -0.28
N VAL A 207 15.63 -5.98 0.08
CA VAL A 207 16.72 -5.87 1.06
C VAL A 207 16.18 -5.75 2.49
N ALA A 208 16.68 -6.58 3.40
CA ALA A 208 16.27 -6.60 4.80
C ALA A 208 16.90 -5.47 5.64
N LYS A 209 18.09 -5.01 5.28
CA LYS A 209 18.86 -3.97 6.00
C LYS A 209 18.54 -2.58 5.50
#